data_6a315fc31f88f5f46fe36e2187eae3f3
#
_entry.id   6a315fc31f88f5f46fe36e2187eae3f3
#
_cell.length_a   1.000
_cell.length_b   1.000
_cell.length_c   1.000
_cell.angle_alpha   90.00
_cell.angle_beta   90.00
_cell.angle_gamma   90.00
#
_symmetry.space_group_name_H-M   'P 1'
#
loop_
_entity.id
_entity.type
_entity.pdbx_description
1 polymer ?
#
loop_
_entity_poly.entity_id
_entity_poly.type
_entity_poly.pdbx_seq_one_letter_code
_entity_poly.pdbx_strand_id
1 'polypeptide(L)'
;MKLRCLYIAATCLALSAVLSSCQSKEGLNLYKGDYSFKTSGSITVEKKAVESKETTTETISLAPESGQMSVLKIDESSGKVTMNIIGADVLVFDAIIDSDHLQLKETERIITISEALQKPQLKCKVSGIGEKYANTIIFSLKYTGGGSSALYNYTITGSDVKCVAKLNE
;
A
#
# COMPACT_ATOMS: atom_id res chain seq x y z
N MET A 1 -65.90 -26.32 -18.12
CA MET A 1 -65.05 -25.19 -18.53
C MET A 1 -64.47 -24.46 -17.31
N LYS A 2 -63.57 -25.07 -16.52
CA LYS A 2 -62.93 -24.50 -15.31
C LYS A 2 -61.70 -25.35 -14.96
N LEU A 3 -60.67 -25.40 -15.78
CA LEU A 3 -59.41 -26.11 -15.43
C LEU A 3 -58.20 -25.61 -16.26
N ARG A 4 -58.09 -24.32 -16.57
CA ARG A 4 -56.96 -23.78 -17.33
C ARG A 4 -56.29 -22.55 -16.73
N CYS A 5 -56.65 -22.13 -15.50
CA CYS A 5 -56.04 -20.94 -14.88
C CYS A 5 -55.08 -21.23 -13.72
N LEU A 6 -54.73 -22.50 -13.45
CA LEU A 6 -53.87 -22.82 -12.27
C LEU A 6 -52.42 -23.11 -12.61
N TYR A 7 -51.99 -23.07 -13.87
CA TYR A 7 -50.61 -23.37 -14.26
C TYR A 7 -49.72 -22.13 -14.54
N ILE A 8 -50.28 -20.92 -14.52
CA ILE A 8 -49.50 -19.70 -14.84
C ILE A 8 -48.91 -19.02 -13.60
N ALA A 9 -49.42 -19.35 -12.40
CA ALA A 9 -48.94 -18.73 -11.18
C ALA A 9 -47.70 -19.39 -10.54
N ALA A 10 -47.35 -20.62 -10.95
CA ALA A 10 -46.21 -21.37 -10.38
C ALA A 10 -44.85 -21.11 -11.05
N THR A 11 -44.86 -20.54 -12.27
CA THR A 11 -43.60 -20.29 -13.03
C THR A 11 -42.94 -18.94 -12.76
N CYS A 12 -43.61 -18.00 -12.12
CA CYS A 12 -43.01 -16.68 -11.79
C CYS A 12 -42.22 -16.63 -10.47
N LEU A 13 -42.35 -17.64 -9.61
CA LEU A 13 -41.61 -17.63 -8.31
C LEU A 13 -40.20 -18.28 -8.38
N ALA A 14 -39.88 -18.97 -9.48
CA ALA A 14 -38.58 -19.65 -9.61
C ALA A 14 -37.48 -18.78 -10.28
N LEU A 15 -37.83 -17.61 -10.82
CA LEU A 15 -36.83 -16.72 -11.49
C LEU A 15 -36.26 -15.62 -10.65
N SER A 16 -36.74 -15.45 -9.40
CA SER A 16 -36.25 -14.38 -8.51
C SER A 16 -35.09 -14.79 -7.60
N ALA A 17 -34.64 -16.06 -7.64
CA ALA A 17 -33.59 -16.56 -6.74
C ALA A 17 -32.18 -16.57 -7.33
N VAL A 18 -31.96 -16.12 -8.57
CA VAL A 18 -30.64 -16.20 -9.24
C VAL A 18 -29.95 -14.84 -9.39
N LEU A 19 -30.54 -13.74 -8.91
CA LEU A 19 -29.95 -12.41 -9.05
C LEU A 19 -29.19 -11.89 -7.82
N SER A 20 -28.90 -12.74 -6.84
CA SER A 20 -28.28 -12.26 -5.57
C SER A 20 -26.87 -12.76 -5.32
N SER A 21 -26.00 -12.95 -6.31
CA SER A 21 -24.60 -13.24 -6.01
C SER A 21 -23.57 -12.50 -6.87
N CYS A 22 -23.96 -11.43 -7.53
CA CYS A 22 -22.98 -10.50 -8.08
C CYS A 22 -22.93 -9.27 -7.17
N GLN A 23 -22.47 -9.43 -5.92
CA GLN A 23 -21.98 -8.29 -5.16
C GLN A 23 -20.74 -7.82 -5.91
N SER A 24 -20.88 -6.74 -6.69
CA SER A 24 -19.76 -6.01 -7.22
C SER A 24 -18.84 -5.71 -6.02
N LYS A 25 -17.60 -6.19 -6.08
CA LYS A 25 -16.61 -5.84 -5.06
C LYS A 25 -16.28 -4.38 -5.26
N GLU A 26 -16.94 -3.50 -4.53
CA GLU A 26 -16.73 -2.07 -4.57
C GLU A 26 -16.01 -1.60 -3.31
N GLY A 27 -15.38 -0.44 -3.40
CA GLY A 27 -14.67 0.16 -2.29
C GLY A 27 -13.57 -0.76 -1.77
N LEU A 28 -13.43 -0.81 -0.45
CA LEU A 28 -12.37 -1.57 0.22
C LEU A 28 -12.50 -3.10 0.06
N ASN A 29 -13.70 -3.61 -0.26
CA ASN A 29 -13.89 -5.03 -0.58
C ASN A 29 -13.10 -5.47 -1.82
N LEU A 30 -12.80 -4.55 -2.75
CA LEU A 30 -11.95 -4.82 -3.90
C LEU A 30 -10.53 -5.20 -3.48
N TYR A 31 -10.02 -4.59 -2.42
CA TYR A 31 -8.63 -4.71 -1.95
C TYR A 31 -8.45 -5.73 -0.83
N LYS A 32 -9.52 -6.13 -0.13
CA LYS A 32 -9.46 -7.05 1.02
C LYS A 32 -8.76 -8.36 0.65
N GLY A 33 -7.85 -8.82 1.51
CA GLY A 33 -7.18 -10.12 1.36
C GLY A 33 -5.76 -10.12 1.92
N ASP A 34 -5.12 -11.26 1.77
CA ASP A 34 -3.73 -11.49 2.14
C ASP A 34 -2.87 -11.59 0.88
N TYR A 35 -1.73 -10.94 0.89
CA TYR A 35 -0.86 -10.75 -0.27
C TYR A 35 0.58 -11.04 0.10
N SER A 36 1.33 -11.58 -0.87
CA SER A 36 2.80 -11.55 -0.83
C SER A 36 3.29 -10.32 -1.56
N PHE A 37 4.21 -9.55 -0.98
CA PHE A 37 4.67 -8.31 -1.59
C PHE A 37 6.18 -8.25 -1.78
N LYS A 38 6.61 -7.37 -2.70
CA LYS A 38 7.99 -6.93 -2.89
C LYS A 38 8.03 -5.43 -3.12
N THR A 39 9.03 -4.76 -2.52
CA THR A 39 9.33 -3.35 -2.78
C THR A 39 10.56 -3.21 -3.66
N SER A 40 10.62 -2.13 -4.41
CA SER A 40 11.82 -1.72 -5.16
C SER A 40 11.77 -0.22 -5.43
N GLY A 41 12.91 0.40 -5.58
CA GLY A 41 12.99 1.80 -5.95
C GLY A 41 14.08 2.57 -5.22
N SER A 42 13.97 3.89 -5.27
CA SER A 42 14.95 4.80 -4.73
C SER A 42 14.32 6.02 -4.08
N ILE A 43 15.10 6.69 -3.24
CA ILE A 43 14.79 8.00 -2.67
C ILE A 43 15.83 9.01 -3.13
N THR A 44 15.43 10.26 -3.29
CA THR A 44 16.35 11.38 -3.49
C THR A 44 16.57 12.07 -2.16
N VAL A 45 17.83 12.23 -1.78
CA VAL A 45 18.22 12.79 -0.49
C VAL A 45 19.10 14.01 -0.72
N GLU A 46 18.74 15.13 -0.11
CA GLU A 46 19.60 16.29 0.03
C GLU A 46 20.48 16.10 1.26
N LYS A 47 21.79 16.24 1.10
CA LYS A 47 22.80 16.20 2.15
C LYS A 47 23.38 17.58 2.36
N LYS A 48 23.28 18.11 3.56
CA LYS A 48 23.88 19.36 3.93
C LYS A 48 25.02 19.12 4.91
N ALA A 49 26.23 19.45 4.52
CA ALA A 49 27.41 19.33 5.39
C ALA A 49 27.26 20.22 6.64
N VAL A 50 27.60 19.66 7.79
CA VAL A 50 27.46 20.37 9.08
C VAL A 50 28.44 21.56 9.15
N GLU A 51 29.68 21.37 8.72
CA GLU A 51 30.74 22.39 8.83
C GLU A 51 30.70 23.40 7.65
N SER A 52 30.82 22.92 6.41
CA SER A 52 30.91 23.79 5.23
C SER A 52 29.57 24.36 4.78
N LYS A 53 28.45 23.81 5.27
CA LYS A 53 27.07 24.11 4.83
C LYS A 53 26.82 23.83 3.34
N GLU A 54 27.74 23.17 2.69
CA GLU A 54 27.58 22.72 1.31
C GLU A 54 26.44 21.72 1.21
N THR A 55 25.64 21.84 0.15
CA THR A 55 24.48 20.99 -0.11
C THR A 55 24.71 20.18 -1.38
N THR A 56 24.50 18.88 -1.29
CA THR A 56 24.54 17.96 -2.43
C THR A 56 23.26 17.14 -2.48
N THR A 57 22.87 16.69 -3.67
CA THR A 57 21.68 15.83 -3.87
C THR A 57 22.14 14.50 -4.45
N GLU A 58 21.63 13.42 -3.89
CA GLU A 58 21.95 12.06 -4.30
C GLU A 58 20.69 11.20 -4.39
N THR A 59 20.64 10.31 -5.38
CA THR A 59 19.61 9.28 -5.46
C THR A 59 20.15 7.97 -4.90
N ILE A 60 19.47 7.46 -3.87
CA ILE A 60 19.88 6.26 -3.13
C ILE A 60 18.87 5.16 -3.40
N SER A 61 19.35 4.03 -3.94
CA SER A 61 18.53 2.84 -4.10
C SER A 61 18.24 2.22 -2.74
N LEU A 62 16.97 1.94 -2.46
CA LEU A 62 16.57 1.21 -1.25
C LEU A 62 16.76 -0.29 -1.47
N ALA A 63 17.19 -0.98 -0.43
CA ALA A 63 17.23 -2.45 -0.45
C ALA A 63 15.81 -2.99 -0.70
N PRO A 64 15.63 -3.92 -1.66
CA PRO A 64 14.33 -4.53 -1.88
C PRO A 64 13.85 -5.28 -0.64
N GLU A 65 12.61 -5.04 -0.26
CA GLU A 65 11.97 -5.74 0.85
C GLU A 65 10.88 -6.67 0.32
N SER A 66 10.61 -7.72 1.06
CA SER A 66 9.53 -8.66 0.76
C SER A 66 8.87 -9.15 2.03
N GLY A 67 7.67 -9.67 1.92
CA GLY A 67 6.94 -10.18 3.07
C GLY A 67 5.49 -10.49 2.75
N GLN A 68 4.67 -10.51 3.82
CA GLN A 68 3.24 -10.70 3.75
C GLN A 68 2.53 -9.39 4.07
N MET A 69 1.48 -9.11 3.32
CA MET A 69 0.63 -7.94 3.53
C MET A 69 -0.82 -8.40 3.70
N SER A 70 -1.52 -7.86 4.68
CA SER A 70 -2.97 -8.03 4.82
C SER A 70 -3.69 -6.71 4.69
N VAL A 71 -4.81 -6.73 3.97
CA VAL A 71 -5.73 -5.61 3.84
C VAL A 71 -7.02 -5.97 4.56
N LEU A 72 -7.29 -5.30 5.68
CA LEU A 72 -8.46 -5.52 6.52
C LEU A 72 -9.45 -4.36 6.36
N LYS A 73 -10.69 -4.69 6.06
CA LYS A 73 -11.79 -3.72 6.04
C LYS A 73 -12.26 -3.42 7.46
N ILE A 74 -12.43 -2.14 7.80
CA ILE A 74 -13.09 -1.67 9.02
C ILE A 74 -14.52 -1.26 8.68
N ASP A 75 -14.70 -0.40 7.67
CA ASP A 75 -15.98 0.00 7.11
C ASP A 75 -15.92 0.03 5.57
N GLU A 76 -16.88 0.60 4.88
CA GLU A 76 -16.94 0.59 3.40
C GLU A 76 -15.82 1.38 2.75
N SER A 77 -15.30 2.41 3.42
CA SER A 77 -14.31 3.33 2.90
C SER A 77 -12.98 3.29 3.64
N SER A 78 -12.91 2.67 4.80
CA SER A 78 -11.71 2.65 5.65
C SER A 78 -11.28 1.25 6.06
N GLY A 79 -9.99 1.10 6.31
CA GLY A 79 -9.38 -0.15 6.70
C GLY A 79 -7.97 0.01 7.25
N LYS A 80 -7.31 -1.13 7.42
CA LYS A 80 -5.89 -1.20 7.78
C LYS A 80 -5.13 -2.05 6.78
N VAL A 81 -3.93 -1.58 6.44
CA VAL A 81 -2.95 -2.36 5.68
C VAL A 81 -1.77 -2.66 6.60
N THR A 82 -1.52 -3.94 6.82
CA THR A 82 -0.40 -4.41 7.63
C THR A 82 0.61 -5.08 6.73
N MET A 83 1.86 -4.64 6.77
CA MET A 83 2.97 -5.21 6.02
C MET A 83 3.98 -5.82 6.99
N ASN A 84 4.07 -7.15 7.00
CA ASN A 84 5.06 -7.91 7.74
C ASN A 84 6.30 -8.09 6.84
N ILE A 85 7.33 -7.30 7.07
CA ILE A 85 8.56 -7.29 6.27
C ILE A 85 9.51 -8.37 6.83
N ILE A 86 10.04 -9.22 5.96
CA ILE A 86 11.00 -10.26 6.36
C ILE A 86 12.28 -9.60 6.87
N GLY A 87 12.63 -9.87 8.11
CA GLY A 87 13.85 -9.35 8.76
C GLY A 87 13.78 -7.89 9.20
N ALA A 88 12.58 -7.30 9.22
CA ALA A 88 12.37 -5.92 9.67
C ALA A 88 11.05 -5.79 10.46
N ASP A 89 10.74 -4.55 10.88
CA ASP A 89 9.55 -4.24 11.65
C ASP A 89 8.27 -4.34 10.80
N VAL A 90 7.16 -4.54 11.49
CA VAL A 90 5.82 -4.51 10.90
C VAL A 90 5.39 -3.06 10.66
N LEU A 91 4.96 -2.75 9.44
CA LEU A 91 4.34 -1.47 9.12
C LEU A 91 2.82 -1.61 9.14
N VAL A 92 2.15 -0.70 9.84
CA VAL A 92 0.69 -0.64 9.89
C VAL A 92 0.25 0.73 9.38
N PHE A 93 -0.58 0.73 8.34
CA PHE A 93 -1.17 1.91 7.76
C PHE A 93 -2.67 1.94 8.04
N ASP A 94 -3.20 3.08 8.43
CA ASP A 94 -4.60 3.37 8.22
C ASP A 94 -4.81 3.61 6.73
N ALA A 95 -5.87 3.05 6.16
CA ALA A 95 -6.14 3.10 4.73
C ALA A 95 -7.56 3.58 4.47
N ILE A 96 -7.74 4.35 3.40
CA ILE A 96 -9.05 4.79 2.91
C ILE A 96 -9.15 4.53 1.42
N ILE A 97 -10.38 4.43 0.93
CA ILE A 97 -10.67 4.47 -0.50
C ILE A 97 -10.91 5.91 -0.90
N ASP A 98 -10.15 6.37 -1.87
CA ASP A 98 -10.30 7.67 -2.50
C ASP A 98 -10.27 7.49 -4.03
N SER A 99 -11.37 7.83 -4.69
CA SER A 99 -11.50 7.76 -6.16
C SER A 99 -11.06 6.40 -6.73
N ASP A 100 -11.52 5.30 -6.13
CA ASP A 100 -11.19 3.91 -6.50
C ASP A 100 -9.75 3.45 -6.20
N HIS A 101 -8.94 4.29 -5.55
CA HIS A 101 -7.59 3.95 -5.12
C HIS A 101 -7.54 3.68 -3.63
N LEU A 102 -6.67 2.75 -3.23
CA LEU A 102 -6.37 2.48 -1.82
C LEU A 102 -5.28 3.44 -1.34
N GLN A 103 -5.67 4.49 -0.63
CA GLN A 103 -4.75 5.46 -0.06
C GLN A 103 -4.26 5.00 1.31
N LEU A 104 -2.94 4.86 1.46
CA LEU A 104 -2.27 4.59 2.73
C LEU A 104 -1.96 5.93 3.42
N LYS A 105 -2.45 6.11 4.64
CA LYS A 105 -2.11 7.26 5.50
C LYS A 105 -0.65 7.17 5.93
N GLU A 106 -0.08 8.30 6.34
CA GLU A 106 1.30 8.34 6.82
C GLU A 106 1.50 7.43 8.03
N THR A 107 2.57 6.63 7.99
CA THR A 107 3.11 5.89 9.15
C THR A 107 4.59 6.17 9.30
N GLU A 108 5.09 6.11 10.54
CA GLU A 108 6.50 6.36 10.83
C GLU A 108 7.35 5.12 10.58
N ARG A 109 8.56 5.33 10.11
CA ARG A 109 9.54 4.29 9.83
C ARG A 109 10.96 4.82 9.95
N ILE A 110 11.89 3.95 10.36
CA ILE A 110 13.33 4.21 10.28
C ILE A 110 13.89 3.39 9.14
N ILE A 111 14.62 4.04 8.23
CA ILE A 111 15.39 3.38 7.18
C ILE A 111 16.88 3.63 7.40
N THR A 112 17.70 2.65 7.06
CA THR A 112 19.17 2.79 7.06
C THR A 112 19.63 2.94 5.62
N ILE A 113 20.35 4.01 5.33
CA ILE A 113 20.99 4.18 4.02
C ILE A 113 22.45 3.76 4.10
N SER A 114 22.96 3.11 3.05
CA SER A 114 24.35 2.69 2.98
C SER A 114 25.16 3.78 2.30
N GLU A 115 26.06 4.40 3.03
CA GLU A 115 27.11 5.27 2.52
C GLU A 115 28.48 4.63 2.72
N ALA A 116 29.47 5.05 1.96
CA ALA A 116 30.79 4.39 1.91
C ALA A 116 31.45 4.20 3.29
N LEU A 117 31.22 5.10 4.25
CA LEU A 117 31.83 5.08 5.58
C LEU A 117 30.85 5.10 6.74
N GLN A 118 29.56 5.29 6.48
CA GLN A 118 28.52 5.45 7.50
C GLN A 118 27.23 4.75 7.06
N LYS A 119 26.43 4.39 8.06
CA LYS A 119 25.06 3.85 7.84
C LYS A 119 24.06 4.74 8.60
N PRO A 120 23.83 5.97 8.12
CA PRO A 120 22.93 6.86 8.81
C PRO A 120 21.49 6.32 8.80
N GLN A 121 20.79 6.54 9.91
CA GLN A 121 19.38 6.20 10.05
C GLN A 121 18.54 7.44 9.77
N LEU A 122 17.55 7.30 8.88
CA LEU A 122 16.61 8.36 8.55
C LEU A 122 15.25 8.02 9.17
N LYS A 123 14.71 8.96 9.94
CA LYS A 123 13.31 8.89 10.41
C LYS A 123 12.42 9.37 9.30
N CYS A 124 11.59 8.49 8.79
CA CYS A 124 10.73 8.73 7.65
C CYS A 124 9.27 8.59 8.02
N LYS A 125 8.43 9.35 7.33
CA LYS A 125 7.02 9.07 7.18
C LYS A 125 6.81 8.44 5.81
N VAL A 126 6.06 7.35 5.77
CA VAL A 126 5.72 6.60 4.55
C VAL A 126 4.22 6.66 4.35
N SER A 127 3.80 7.02 3.16
CA SER A 127 2.42 6.97 2.69
C SER A 127 2.39 6.33 1.31
N GLY A 128 1.22 6.12 0.71
CA GLY A 128 1.16 5.56 -0.62
C GLY A 128 -0.23 5.56 -1.23
N ILE A 129 -0.26 5.30 -2.53
CA ILE A 129 -1.48 5.11 -3.30
C ILE A 129 -1.36 3.77 -4.01
N GLY A 130 -2.36 2.91 -3.83
CA GLY A 130 -2.43 1.57 -4.41
C GLY A 130 -3.53 1.46 -5.46
N GLU A 131 -3.19 0.88 -6.60
CA GLU A 131 -4.12 0.55 -7.67
C GLU A 131 -4.25 -0.96 -7.80
N LYS A 132 -5.48 -1.44 -8.01
CA LYS A 132 -5.77 -2.87 -8.14
C LYS A 132 -5.83 -3.29 -9.61
N TYR A 133 -5.03 -4.31 -9.94
CA TYR A 133 -5.02 -4.96 -11.25
C TYR A 133 -5.24 -6.47 -11.06
N ALA A 134 -6.43 -6.96 -11.30
CA ALA A 134 -6.80 -8.36 -11.06
C ALA A 134 -6.39 -8.82 -9.64
N ASN A 135 -5.45 -9.74 -9.50
CA ASN A 135 -4.97 -10.27 -8.22
C ASN A 135 -3.73 -9.50 -7.67
N THR A 136 -3.41 -8.34 -8.23
CA THR A 136 -2.22 -7.57 -7.83
C THR A 136 -2.62 -6.17 -7.41
N ILE A 137 -2.01 -5.66 -6.35
CA ILE A 137 -2.05 -4.23 -5.98
C ILE A 137 -0.66 -3.67 -6.23
N ILE A 138 -0.58 -2.54 -6.92
CA ILE A 138 0.66 -1.80 -7.12
C ILE A 138 0.56 -0.50 -6.32
N PHE A 139 1.40 -0.34 -5.30
CA PHE A 139 1.51 0.89 -4.54
C PHE A 139 2.67 1.73 -5.06
N SER A 140 2.42 3.03 -5.21
CA SER A 140 3.46 4.06 -5.27
C SER A 140 3.65 4.59 -3.86
N LEU A 141 4.82 4.32 -3.27
CA LEU A 141 5.14 4.71 -1.89
C LEU A 141 5.91 6.04 -1.88
N LYS A 142 5.48 6.95 -1.02
CA LYS A 142 6.13 8.23 -0.81
C LYS A 142 6.82 8.24 0.54
N TYR A 143 8.12 8.53 0.53
CA TYR A 143 8.95 8.73 1.72
C TYR A 143 9.22 10.22 1.91
N THR A 144 9.07 10.70 3.13
CA THR A 144 9.43 12.06 3.55
C THR A 144 10.15 11.99 4.89
N GLY A 145 10.88 13.04 5.26
CA GLY A 145 11.62 13.09 6.52
C GLY A 145 13.10 13.21 6.30
N GLY A 146 13.89 12.73 7.27
CA GLY A 146 15.33 12.85 7.19
C GLY A 146 16.03 12.38 8.47
N GLY A 147 17.28 12.77 8.63
CA GLY A 147 18.09 12.41 9.77
C GLY A 147 19.38 13.21 9.81
N SER A 148 20.27 12.84 10.69
CA SER A 148 21.61 13.46 10.80
C SER A 148 22.66 12.42 11.12
N SER A 149 23.88 12.71 10.69
CA SER A 149 25.11 12.06 11.14
C SER A 149 26.06 13.12 11.70
N ALA A 150 27.25 12.70 12.09
CA ALA A 150 28.28 13.65 12.52
C ALA A 150 28.69 14.64 11.41
N LEU A 151 28.59 14.25 10.15
CA LEU A 151 29.08 15.03 9.01
C LEU A 151 27.96 15.73 8.21
N TYR A 152 26.73 15.16 8.20
CA TYR A 152 25.66 15.62 7.33
C TYR A 152 24.31 15.62 8.02
N ASN A 153 23.47 16.58 7.62
CA ASN A 153 22.04 16.54 7.79
C ASN A 153 21.40 16.05 6.48
N TYR A 154 20.45 15.16 6.58
CA TYR A 154 19.78 14.50 5.44
C TYR A 154 18.33 14.91 5.38
N THR A 155 17.84 15.24 4.19
CA THR A 155 16.41 15.51 3.93
C THR A 155 15.98 14.72 2.72
N ILE A 156 14.91 13.94 2.83
CA ILE A 156 14.33 13.23 1.68
C ILE A 156 13.51 14.24 0.87
N THR A 157 13.91 14.47 -0.37
CA THR A 157 13.29 15.43 -1.30
C THR A 157 12.50 14.76 -2.43
N GLY A 158 12.72 13.47 -2.67
CA GLY A 158 12.02 12.69 -3.68
C GLY A 158 11.92 11.20 -3.33
N SER A 159 10.95 10.52 -3.93
CA SER A 159 10.70 9.10 -3.73
C SER A 159 10.12 8.49 -5.00
N ASP A 160 10.76 7.44 -5.51
CA ASP A 160 10.28 6.57 -6.57
C ASP A 160 10.38 5.13 -6.08
N VAL A 161 9.46 4.76 -5.20
CA VAL A 161 9.40 3.43 -4.57
C VAL A 161 8.07 2.77 -4.91
N LYS A 162 8.14 1.57 -5.45
CA LYS A 162 6.97 0.73 -5.76
C LYS A 162 6.92 -0.48 -4.84
N CYS A 163 5.70 -0.83 -4.44
CA CYS A 163 5.39 -2.09 -3.77
C CYS A 163 4.39 -2.86 -4.63
N VAL A 164 4.77 -4.04 -5.08
CA VAL A 164 3.91 -4.94 -5.85
C VAL A 164 3.44 -6.06 -4.92
N ALA A 165 2.14 -6.11 -4.67
CA ALA A 165 1.50 -7.07 -3.78
C ALA A 165 0.60 -8.01 -4.59
N LYS A 166 0.86 -9.31 -4.56
CA LYS A 166 0.07 -10.36 -5.23
C LYS A 166 -0.79 -11.09 -4.22
N LEU A 167 -2.08 -11.23 -4.51
CA LEU A 167 -3.03 -11.98 -3.69
C LEU A 167 -2.56 -13.43 -3.54
N ASN A 168 -2.56 -13.92 -2.31
CA ASN A 168 -2.28 -15.33 -2.02
C ASN A 168 -3.51 -16.16 -2.41
N GLU A 169 -3.28 -17.30 -3.05
CA GLU A 169 -4.31 -18.29 -3.41
C GLU A 169 -4.78 -19.08 -2.20
#